data_43100963d9f8002fbc078dba4bb90f9a
#
_entry.id   43100963d9f8002fbc078dba4bb90f9a
#
_cell.length_a   1.000
_cell.length_b   1.000
_cell.length_c   1.000
_cell.angle_alpha   90.00
_cell.angle_beta   90.00
_cell.angle_gamma   90.00
#
_symmetry.space_group_name_H-M   'P 1'
#
loop_
_entity.id
_entity.type
_entity.pdbx_description
1 polymer ?
#
loop_
_entity_poly.entity_id
_entity_poly.type
_entity_poly.pdbx_seq_one_letter_code
_entity_poly.pdbx_strand_id
1 'polypeptide(L)'
;MISASQVKELREKTGLGLMDCKKALQEANGDIDLAIEELRKTSGIKASKKSGRSAADGLIGIEMQDQNIFMVEVNCETDFVARDDSYISFTKEVLEIYSKNPDMSLEQLLETGIEDSRERLVQKLGENIIVRRMAKTDNSSTIGSYLHSNHKIGCLVSLDGGDEELANDIAMHAAATDPMAVSPSDIPEDVLSKEREIFKAQSEESGKPPE
;
A
#
# COMPACT_ATOMS: atom_id res chain seq x y z
N MET A 1 35.90 -16.13 17.17
CA MET A 1 34.63 -16.62 17.74
C MET A 1 33.68 -15.43 17.81
N ILE A 2 32.50 -15.54 17.26
CA ILE A 2 31.51 -14.42 17.29
C ILE A 2 30.99 -14.25 18.71
N SER A 3 31.04 -13.01 19.22
CA SER A 3 30.55 -12.70 20.56
C SER A 3 29.05 -12.39 20.57
N ALA A 4 28.38 -12.60 21.71
CA ALA A 4 26.97 -12.25 21.86
C ALA A 4 26.72 -10.73 21.70
N SER A 5 27.72 -9.90 22.06
CA SER A 5 27.64 -8.44 21.87
C SER A 5 27.63 -8.04 20.40
N GLN A 6 28.44 -8.65 19.55
CA GLN A 6 28.42 -8.40 18.10
C GLN A 6 27.09 -8.78 17.48
N VAL A 7 26.52 -9.92 17.89
CA VAL A 7 25.20 -10.34 17.39
C VAL A 7 24.11 -9.35 17.84
N LYS A 8 24.18 -8.88 19.08
CA LYS A 8 23.25 -7.88 19.60
C LYS A 8 23.37 -6.55 18.84
N GLU A 9 24.60 -6.07 18.62
CA GLU A 9 24.86 -4.84 17.87
C GLU A 9 24.32 -4.93 16.41
N LEU A 10 24.63 -6.03 15.71
CA LEU A 10 24.12 -6.22 14.36
C LEU A 10 22.58 -6.27 14.33
N ARG A 11 21.97 -6.91 15.33
CA ARG A 11 20.51 -6.95 15.46
C ARG A 11 19.90 -5.57 15.71
N GLU A 12 20.53 -4.75 16.56
CA GLU A 12 20.08 -3.37 16.81
C GLU A 12 20.19 -2.50 15.55
N LYS A 13 21.23 -2.70 14.74
CA LYS A 13 21.43 -1.98 13.46
C LYS A 13 20.49 -2.43 12.34
N THR A 14 20.13 -3.71 12.28
CA THR A 14 19.40 -4.29 11.15
C THR A 14 17.94 -4.63 11.45
N GLY A 15 17.58 -4.77 12.73
CA GLY A 15 16.27 -5.24 13.17
C GLY A 15 15.96 -6.70 12.83
N LEU A 16 16.93 -7.47 12.29
CA LEU A 16 16.74 -8.86 11.87
C LEU A 16 16.76 -9.85 13.04
N GLY A 17 16.36 -11.09 12.76
CA GLY A 17 16.37 -12.18 13.73
C GLY A 17 17.77 -12.52 14.23
N LEU A 18 17.87 -12.97 15.51
CA LEU A 18 19.14 -13.32 16.16
C LEU A 18 19.95 -14.34 15.36
N MET A 19 19.27 -15.33 14.76
CA MET A 19 19.94 -16.39 13.99
C MET A 19 20.47 -15.88 12.65
N ASP A 20 19.74 -15.01 11.96
CA ASP A 20 20.19 -14.36 10.72
C ASP A 20 21.43 -13.50 10.99
N CYS A 21 21.40 -12.68 12.05
CA CYS A 21 22.54 -11.86 12.46
C CYS A 21 23.76 -12.71 12.83
N LYS A 22 23.57 -13.79 13.60
CA LYS A 22 24.65 -14.70 13.97
C LYS A 22 25.28 -15.37 12.73
N LYS A 23 24.45 -15.83 11.80
CA LYS A 23 24.91 -16.47 10.57
C LYS A 23 25.69 -15.49 9.71
N ALA A 24 25.17 -14.29 9.48
CA ALA A 24 25.84 -13.24 8.71
C ALA A 24 27.21 -12.86 9.31
N LEU A 25 27.29 -12.71 10.64
CA LEU A 25 28.56 -12.46 11.32
C LEU A 25 29.55 -13.62 11.21
N GLN A 26 29.06 -14.87 11.19
CA GLN A 26 29.93 -16.02 10.98
C GLN A 26 30.54 -16.03 9.57
N GLU A 27 29.71 -15.73 8.55
CA GLU A 27 30.14 -15.63 7.14
C GLU A 27 31.10 -14.45 6.92
N ALA A 28 30.86 -13.33 7.64
CA ALA A 28 31.71 -12.12 7.63
C ALA A 28 32.91 -12.18 8.60
N ASN A 29 33.22 -13.35 9.21
CA ASN A 29 34.29 -13.50 10.18
C ASN A 29 34.27 -12.50 11.35
N GLY A 30 33.06 -12.02 11.74
CA GLY A 30 32.86 -11.07 12.83
C GLY A 30 32.91 -9.60 12.42
N ASP A 31 33.13 -9.31 11.16
CA ASP A 31 33.03 -7.96 10.62
C ASP A 31 31.57 -7.53 10.47
N ILE A 32 31.16 -6.50 11.20
CA ILE A 32 29.77 -6.04 11.27
C ILE A 32 29.36 -5.37 9.95
N ASP A 33 30.22 -4.56 9.35
CA ASP A 33 29.91 -3.82 8.14
C ASP A 33 29.78 -4.77 6.93
N LEU A 34 30.68 -5.74 6.85
CA LEU A 34 30.61 -6.81 5.86
C LEU A 34 29.34 -7.66 6.06
N ALA A 35 28.98 -7.98 7.31
CA ALA A 35 27.75 -8.71 7.61
C ALA A 35 26.48 -7.94 7.18
N ILE A 36 26.45 -6.62 7.34
CA ILE A 36 25.37 -5.75 6.86
C ILE A 36 25.28 -5.81 5.33
N GLU A 37 26.41 -5.70 4.65
CA GLU A 37 26.47 -5.76 3.18
C GLU A 37 25.95 -7.12 2.65
N GLU A 38 26.37 -8.23 3.24
CA GLU A 38 25.88 -9.56 2.86
C GLU A 38 24.39 -9.76 3.17
N LEU A 39 23.89 -9.21 4.28
CA LEU A 39 22.44 -9.21 4.58
C LEU A 39 21.65 -8.40 3.55
N ARG A 40 22.19 -7.28 3.06
CA ARG A 40 21.56 -6.50 1.98
C ARG A 40 21.52 -7.29 0.66
N LYS A 41 22.60 -7.94 0.27
CA LYS A 41 22.64 -8.78 -0.94
C LYS A 41 21.62 -9.94 -0.86
N THR A 42 21.43 -10.51 0.33
CA THR A 42 20.50 -11.62 0.52
C THR A 42 19.05 -11.20 0.67
N SER A 43 18.76 -9.90 0.99
CA SER A 43 17.39 -9.41 1.13
C SER A 43 16.59 -9.53 -0.17
N GLY A 44 17.16 -9.12 -1.29
CA GLY A 44 16.53 -9.25 -2.61
C GLY A 44 16.21 -10.69 -2.99
N ILE A 45 17.11 -11.64 -2.70
CA ILE A 45 16.86 -13.07 -2.94
C ILE A 45 15.69 -13.58 -2.09
N LYS A 46 15.63 -13.16 -0.82
CA LYS A 46 14.51 -13.53 0.08
C LYS A 46 13.20 -12.90 -0.37
N ALA A 47 13.21 -11.64 -0.78
CA ALA A 47 12.04 -10.94 -1.30
C ALA A 47 11.52 -11.57 -2.59
N SER A 48 12.41 -11.86 -3.53
CA SER A 48 12.06 -12.53 -4.80
C SER A 48 11.39 -13.90 -4.58
N LYS A 49 11.88 -14.70 -3.63
CA LYS A 49 11.25 -16.00 -3.28
C LYS A 49 9.83 -15.87 -2.72
N LYS A 50 9.46 -14.70 -2.23
CA LYS A 50 8.15 -14.43 -1.63
C LYS A 50 7.21 -13.67 -2.56
N SER A 51 7.72 -13.09 -3.65
CA SER A 51 6.94 -12.22 -4.56
C SER A 51 5.71 -12.88 -5.17
N GLY A 52 5.71 -14.22 -5.30
CA GLY A 52 4.55 -14.99 -5.77
C GLY A 52 3.48 -15.30 -4.72
N ARG A 53 3.67 -14.88 -3.45
CA ARG A 53 2.67 -15.10 -2.40
C ARG A 53 1.60 -14.03 -2.45
N SER A 54 0.34 -14.43 -2.16
CA SER A 54 -0.78 -13.49 -2.11
C SER A 54 -0.60 -12.51 -0.94
N ALA A 55 -0.56 -11.22 -1.26
CA ALA A 55 -0.54 -10.11 -0.30
C ALA A 55 -1.90 -9.40 -0.36
N ALA A 56 -2.88 -9.96 0.35
CA ALA A 56 -4.27 -9.52 0.31
C ALA A 56 -4.66 -8.58 1.46
N ASP A 57 -3.79 -8.44 2.46
CA ASP A 57 -3.92 -7.47 3.55
C ASP A 57 -3.01 -6.26 3.29
N GLY A 58 -3.01 -5.26 4.15
CA GLY A 58 -2.15 -4.10 4.04
C GLY A 58 -2.72 -2.82 4.62
N LEU A 59 -2.14 -1.70 4.21
CA LEU A 59 -2.54 -0.35 4.61
C LEU A 59 -2.65 0.59 3.42
N ILE A 60 -3.57 1.53 3.55
CA ILE A 60 -3.64 2.75 2.75
C ILE A 60 -3.06 3.89 3.60
N GLY A 61 -2.11 4.64 3.01
CA GLY A 61 -1.63 5.90 3.53
C GLY A 61 -2.21 7.06 2.73
N ILE A 62 -2.61 8.13 3.41
CA ILE A 62 -3.06 9.38 2.79
C ILE A 62 -2.32 10.55 3.42
N GLU A 63 -1.88 11.50 2.62
CA GLU A 63 -1.22 12.73 3.04
C GLU A 63 -1.65 13.88 2.15
N MET A 64 -1.91 15.03 2.77
CA MET A 64 -2.13 16.28 2.06
C MET A 64 -0.82 17.06 2.00
N GLN A 65 -0.37 17.40 0.80
CA GLN A 65 0.79 18.26 0.59
C GLN A 65 0.48 19.29 -0.48
N ASP A 66 0.74 20.57 -0.18
CA ASP A 66 0.40 21.71 -1.02
C ASP A 66 -1.11 21.73 -1.35
N GLN A 67 -1.47 21.62 -2.62
CA GLN A 67 -2.84 21.61 -3.12
C GLN A 67 -3.28 20.23 -3.63
N ASN A 68 -2.61 19.16 -3.21
CA ASN A 68 -2.93 17.79 -3.62
C ASN A 68 -3.05 16.88 -2.41
N ILE A 69 -3.88 15.88 -2.55
CA ILE A 69 -3.95 14.75 -1.60
C ILE A 69 -3.37 13.54 -2.30
N PHE A 70 -2.42 12.90 -1.64
CA PHE A 70 -1.70 11.71 -2.11
C PHE A 70 -2.18 10.48 -1.37
N MET A 71 -2.28 9.37 -2.07
CA MET A 71 -2.67 8.08 -1.50
C MET A 71 -1.76 6.98 -2.04
N VAL A 72 -1.33 6.08 -1.15
CA VAL A 72 -0.57 4.89 -1.50
C VAL A 72 -1.22 3.66 -0.89
N GLU A 73 -1.15 2.54 -1.60
CA GLU A 73 -1.55 1.23 -1.09
C GLU A 73 -0.31 0.35 -1.02
N VAL A 74 -0.02 -0.14 0.19
CA VAL A 74 1.02 -1.12 0.45
C VAL A 74 0.36 -2.38 0.98
N ASN A 75 0.63 -3.54 0.37
CA ASN A 75 0.04 -4.81 0.75
C ASN A 75 1.05 -5.75 1.42
N CYS A 76 0.55 -6.60 2.30
CA CYS A 76 1.25 -7.70 2.97
C CYS A 76 0.36 -8.95 3.06
N GLU A 77 0.88 -10.04 3.61
CA GLU A 77 0.12 -11.31 3.67
C GLU A 77 -0.90 -11.31 4.81
N THR A 78 -0.59 -10.67 5.96
CA THR A 78 -1.42 -10.73 7.17
C THR A 78 -1.65 -9.37 7.83
N ASP A 79 -2.74 -9.26 8.59
CA ASP A 79 -3.06 -8.08 9.40
C ASP A 79 -2.08 -7.87 10.58
N PHE A 80 -1.36 -8.91 10.99
CA PHE A 80 -0.30 -8.79 12.01
C PHE A 80 0.85 -7.92 11.49
N VAL A 81 1.30 -8.19 10.25
CA VAL A 81 2.35 -7.38 9.61
C VAL A 81 1.85 -5.98 9.31
N ALA A 82 0.60 -5.81 8.88
CA ALA A 82 0.01 -4.49 8.65
C ALA A 82 0.02 -3.59 9.90
N ARG A 83 0.10 -4.15 11.11
CA ARG A 83 0.18 -3.43 12.40
C ARG A 83 1.60 -3.26 12.93
N ASP A 84 2.61 -3.83 12.29
CA ASP A 84 4.01 -3.69 12.71
C ASP A 84 4.50 -2.26 12.46
N ASP A 85 5.17 -1.66 13.44
CA ASP A 85 5.66 -0.27 13.38
C ASP A 85 6.60 -0.04 12.21
N SER A 86 7.41 -1.03 11.83
CA SER A 86 8.32 -0.91 10.69
C SER A 86 7.58 -0.95 9.35
N TYR A 87 6.47 -1.68 9.26
CA TYR A 87 5.60 -1.69 8.10
C TYR A 87 4.86 -0.36 7.94
N ILE A 88 4.30 0.16 9.05
CA ILE A 88 3.66 1.48 9.08
C ILE A 88 4.65 2.58 8.68
N SER A 89 5.88 2.51 9.20
CA SER A 89 6.94 3.46 8.86
C SER A 89 7.33 3.39 7.39
N PHE A 90 7.40 2.19 6.83
CA PHE A 90 7.66 1.99 5.40
C PHE A 90 6.53 2.57 4.52
N THR A 91 5.27 2.35 4.89
CA THR A 91 4.12 2.94 4.17
C THR A 91 4.19 4.47 4.17
N LYS A 92 4.60 5.09 5.30
CA LYS A 92 4.82 6.53 5.38
C LYS A 92 5.99 6.99 4.52
N GLU A 93 7.10 6.25 4.50
CA GLU A 93 8.26 6.56 3.63
C GLU A 93 7.87 6.57 2.15
N VAL A 94 7.09 5.57 1.70
CA VAL A 94 6.55 5.51 0.34
C VAL A 94 5.71 6.75 0.03
N LEU A 95 4.79 7.10 0.93
CA LEU A 95 3.89 8.25 0.79
C LEU A 95 4.66 9.58 0.74
N GLU A 96 5.65 9.76 1.61
CA GLU A 96 6.49 10.95 1.67
C GLU A 96 7.32 11.14 0.39
N ILE A 97 7.87 10.08 -0.18
CA ILE A 97 8.61 10.18 -1.44
C ILE A 97 7.66 10.54 -2.58
N TYR A 98 6.47 9.93 -2.61
CA TYR A 98 5.48 10.22 -3.65
C TYR A 98 4.96 11.66 -3.56
N SER A 99 4.61 12.14 -2.37
CA SER A 99 4.09 13.50 -2.18
C SER A 99 5.11 14.59 -2.57
N LYS A 100 6.41 14.34 -2.38
CA LYS A 100 7.48 15.22 -2.82
C LYS A 100 7.77 15.17 -4.33
N ASN A 101 7.30 14.13 -5.02
CA ASN A 101 7.54 13.90 -6.44
C ASN A 101 6.23 13.49 -7.15
N PRO A 102 5.27 14.42 -7.27
CA PRO A 102 3.87 14.10 -7.63
C PRO A 102 3.66 13.52 -9.03
N ASP A 103 4.63 13.65 -9.93
CA ASP A 103 4.55 13.14 -11.30
C ASP A 103 5.33 11.83 -11.51
N MET A 104 5.87 11.27 -10.40
CA MET A 104 6.61 10.02 -10.40
C MET A 104 5.69 8.84 -10.65
N SER A 105 6.10 7.93 -11.54
CA SER A 105 5.44 6.63 -11.70
C SER A 105 5.80 5.68 -10.56
N LEU A 106 5.04 4.57 -10.42
CA LEU A 106 5.35 3.54 -9.44
C LEU A 106 6.73 2.91 -9.69
N GLU A 107 7.09 2.68 -10.96
CA GLU A 107 8.40 2.14 -11.33
C GLU A 107 9.52 3.09 -10.91
N GLN A 108 9.37 4.38 -11.17
CA GLN A 108 10.33 5.40 -10.76
C GLN A 108 10.46 5.48 -9.23
N LEU A 109 9.34 5.36 -8.50
CA LEU A 109 9.37 5.33 -7.04
C LEU A 109 10.18 4.15 -6.52
N LEU A 110 10.04 2.96 -7.10
CA LEU A 110 10.81 1.78 -6.70
C LEU A 110 12.32 1.96 -6.96
N GLU A 111 12.71 2.76 -7.95
CA GLU A 111 14.11 3.09 -8.24
C GLU A 111 14.74 4.09 -7.26
N THR A 112 13.98 4.76 -6.40
CA THR A 112 14.48 5.75 -5.41
C THR A 112 15.17 5.16 -4.18
N GLY A 113 15.36 3.84 -4.11
CA GLY A 113 15.86 3.12 -2.94
C GLY A 113 14.74 2.55 -2.06
N ILE A 114 13.48 2.80 -2.39
CA ILE A 114 12.31 2.18 -1.72
C ILE A 114 12.33 0.66 -1.90
N GLU A 115 12.80 0.17 -3.04
CA GLU A 115 12.93 -1.28 -3.25
C GLU A 115 13.88 -1.92 -2.25
N ASP A 116 15.03 -1.30 -1.97
CA ASP A 116 15.97 -1.75 -0.93
C ASP A 116 15.31 -1.77 0.47
N SER A 117 14.50 -0.74 0.79
CA SER A 117 13.75 -0.66 2.04
C SER A 117 12.69 -1.75 2.14
N ARG A 118 11.95 -2.00 1.04
CA ARG A 118 10.96 -3.07 0.93
C ARG A 118 11.60 -4.45 1.12
N GLU A 119 12.70 -4.73 0.45
CA GLU A 119 13.41 -6.01 0.55
C GLU A 119 13.92 -6.30 1.95
N ARG A 120 14.49 -5.30 2.62
CA ARG A 120 14.88 -5.40 4.03
C ARG A 120 13.68 -5.69 4.94
N LEU A 121 12.55 -5.03 4.66
CA LEU A 121 11.32 -5.23 5.42
C LEU A 121 10.75 -6.64 5.20
N VAL A 122 10.73 -7.14 3.97
CA VAL A 122 10.36 -8.54 3.63
C VAL A 122 11.28 -9.53 4.36
N GLN A 123 12.58 -9.25 4.44
CA GLN A 123 13.52 -10.10 5.19
C GLN A 123 13.22 -10.08 6.68
N LYS A 124 12.90 -8.91 7.24
CA LYS A 124 12.64 -8.70 8.67
C LYS A 124 11.33 -9.36 9.11
N LEU A 125 10.24 -9.10 8.38
CA LEU A 125 8.89 -9.52 8.76
C LEU A 125 8.53 -10.91 8.23
N GLY A 126 9.22 -11.38 7.20
CA GLY A 126 9.04 -12.72 6.68
C GLY A 126 7.85 -12.88 5.72
N GLU A 127 7.19 -11.80 5.33
CA GLU A 127 6.06 -11.79 4.41
C GLU A 127 6.39 -11.11 3.08
N ASN A 128 5.60 -11.39 2.05
CA ASN A 128 5.60 -10.62 0.82
C ASN A 128 5.02 -9.23 1.09
N ILE A 129 5.70 -8.18 0.63
CA ILE A 129 5.28 -6.79 0.77
C ILE A 129 5.35 -6.14 -0.61
N ILE A 130 4.28 -5.46 -1.00
CA ILE A 130 4.12 -4.88 -2.33
C ILE A 130 3.64 -3.45 -2.19
N VAL A 131 4.34 -2.49 -2.79
CA VAL A 131 3.78 -1.17 -3.10
C VAL A 131 2.89 -1.37 -4.33
N ARG A 132 1.57 -1.41 -4.13
CA ARG A 132 0.64 -1.87 -5.15
C ARG A 132 0.24 -0.78 -6.13
N ARG A 133 -0.10 0.39 -5.60
CA ARG A 133 -0.56 1.53 -6.40
C ARG A 133 -0.42 2.84 -5.65
N MET A 134 -0.44 3.89 -6.42
CA MET A 134 -0.39 5.27 -5.97
C MET A 134 -1.48 6.06 -6.69
N ALA A 135 -2.04 7.05 -6.02
CA ALA A 135 -3.01 7.98 -6.59
C ALA A 135 -2.81 9.37 -5.97
N LYS A 136 -3.18 10.40 -6.70
CA LYS A 136 -3.29 11.77 -6.19
C LYS A 136 -4.54 12.42 -6.74
N THR A 137 -5.01 13.47 -6.07
CA THR A 137 -6.05 14.34 -6.62
C THR A 137 -5.52 15.07 -7.86
N ASP A 138 -6.41 15.47 -8.74
CA ASP A 138 -6.09 16.38 -9.83
C ASP A 138 -6.06 17.85 -9.35
N ASN A 139 -5.80 18.78 -10.27
CA ASN A 139 -5.77 20.22 -9.99
C ASN A 139 -7.20 20.83 -9.99
N SER A 140 -8.16 20.16 -9.39
CA SER A 140 -9.53 20.63 -9.24
C SER A 140 -9.62 21.75 -8.22
N SER A 141 -10.72 22.52 -8.27
CA SER A 141 -10.94 23.65 -7.37
C SER A 141 -11.16 23.23 -5.92
N THR A 142 -11.67 22.03 -5.70
CA THR A 142 -11.96 21.47 -4.38
C THR A 142 -11.56 20.00 -4.34
N ILE A 143 -10.79 19.62 -3.33
CA ILE A 143 -10.33 18.25 -3.13
C ILE A 143 -10.74 17.77 -1.74
N GLY A 144 -10.99 16.46 -1.61
CA GLY A 144 -11.30 15.81 -0.36
C GLY A 144 -10.79 14.39 -0.30
N SER A 145 -10.74 13.85 0.90
CA SER A 145 -10.34 12.46 1.12
C SER A 145 -11.07 11.83 2.29
N TYR A 146 -11.16 10.53 2.26
CA TYR A 146 -11.60 9.73 3.38
C TYR A 146 -10.68 8.54 3.56
N LEU A 147 -10.20 8.35 4.78
CA LEU A 147 -9.46 7.16 5.18
C LEU A 147 -10.21 6.50 6.34
N HIS A 148 -10.69 5.29 6.13
CA HIS A 148 -11.38 4.56 7.18
C HIS A 148 -10.43 4.20 8.33
N SER A 149 -10.96 4.12 9.55
CA SER A 149 -10.18 3.94 10.79
C SER A 149 -9.30 2.69 10.81
N ASN A 150 -9.64 1.66 10.00
CA ASN A 150 -8.82 0.46 9.85
C ASN A 150 -7.69 0.59 8.80
N HIS A 151 -7.58 1.74 8.13
CA HIS A 151 -6.64 2.03 7.06
C HIS A 151 -6.69 1.06 5.86
N LYS A 152 -7.81 0.36 5.65
CA LYS A 152 -8.00 -0.60 4.54
C LYS A 152 -8.89 -0.05 3.42
N ILE A 153 -9.59 1.04 3.66
CA ILE A 153 -10.47 1.70 2.71
C ILE A 153 -10.09 3.18 2.68
N GLY A 154 -9.84 3.69 1.50
CA GLY A 154 -9.54 5.10 1.28
C GLY A 154 -10.14 5.59 -0.03
N CYS A 155 -10.55 6.84 -0.07
CA CYS A 155 -11.08 7.50 -1.25
C CYS A 155 -10.50 8.91 -1.37
N LEU A 156 -10.14 9.30 -2.60
CA LEU A 156 -9.80 10.66 -2.98
C LEU A 156 -10.89 11.20 -3.88
N VAL A 157 -11.25 12.45 -3.71
CA VAL A 157 -12.26 13.14 -4.51
C VAL A 157 -11.72 14.47 -5.00
N SER A 158 -11.98 14.76 -6.26
CA SER A 158 -11.74 16.05 -6.89
C SER A 158 -13.06 16.58 -7.43
N LEU A 159 -13.42 17.81 -7.05
CA LEU A 159 -14.67 18.47 -7.44
C LEU A 159 -14.40 19.72 -8.25
N ASP A 160 -15.24 19.96 -9.23
CA ASP A 160 -15.27 21.22 -9.97
C ASP A 160 -16.28 22.17 -9.29
N GLY A 161 -15.85 22.73 -8.15
CA GLY A 161 -16.68 23.59 -7.27
C GLY A 161 -17.07 22.90 -5.97
N GLY A 162 -17.87 23.58 -5.15
CA GLY A 162 -18.21 23.15 -3.80
C GLY A 162 -17.16 23.57 -2.77
N ASP A 163 -17.20 22.95 -1.60
CA ASP A 163 -16.25 23.17 -0.51
C ASP A 163 -15.59 21.86 -0.04
N GLU A 164 -14.63 21.97 0.83
CA GLU A 164 -13.87 20.83 1.36
C GLU A 164 -14.77 19.87 2.16
N GLU A 165 -15.77 20.37 2.90
CA GLU A 165 -16.71 19.56 3.66
C GLU A 165 -17.50 18.64 2.72
N LEU A 166 -18.04 19.19 1.63
CA LEU A 166 -18.73 18.43 0.60
C LEU A 166 -17.81 17.38 -0.05
N ALA A 167 -16.56 17.75 -0.36
CA ALA A 167 -15.61 16.82 -0.97
C ALA A 167 -15.30 15.64 -0.03
N ASN A 168 -15.10 15.89 1.26
CA ASN A 168 -14.87 14.86 2.26
C ASN A 168 -16.12 13.96 2.48
N ASP A 169 -17.33 14.54 2.48
CA ASP A 169 -18.58 13.78 2.59
C ASP A 169 -18.78 12.85 1.38
N ILE A 170 -18.48 13.34 0.17
CA ILE A 170 -18.53 12.51 -1.05
C ILE A 170 -17.48 11.40 -0.99
N ALA A 171 -16.26 11.68 -0.52
CA ALA A 171 -15.22 10.68 -0.36
C ALA A 171 -15.64 9.58 0.63
N MET A 172 -16.25 9.95 1.74
CA MET A 172 -16.79 9.01 2.73
C MET A 172 -17.92 8.17 2.14
N HIS A 173 -18.84 8.79 1.40
CA HIS A 173 -19.95 8.11 0.74
C HIS A 173 -19.43 7.12 -0.34
N ALA A 174 -18.49 7.55 -1.17
CA ALA A 174 -17.88 6.70 -2.18
C ALA A 174 -17.13 5.51 -1.54
N ALA A 175 -16.41 5.73 -0.44
CA ALA A 175 -15.74 4.66 0.30
C ALA A 175 -16.72 3.63 0.89
N ALA A 176 -17.94 4.05 1.24
CA ALA A 176 -18.98 3.18 1.78
C ALA A 176 -19.78 2.42 0.72
N THR A 177 -19.99 3.03 -0.45
CA THR A 177 -20.86 2.48 -1.52
C THR A 177 -20.10 1.79 -2.64
N ASP A 178 -18.77 2.00 -2.72
CA ASP A 178 -17.88 1.45 -3.75
C ASP A 178 -18.45 1.62 -5.17
N PRO A 179 -18.74 2.87 -5.60
CA PRO A 179 -19.37 3.10 -6.89
C PRO A 179 -18.47 2.65 -8.04
N MET A 180 -19.06 1.98 -9.03
CA MET A 180 -18.33 1.46 -10.19
C MET A 180 -17.75 2.57 -11.08
N ALA A 181 -18.42 3.73 -11.11
CA ALA A 181 -18.06 4.86 -11.96
C ALA A 181 -18.58 6.18 -11.39
N VAL A 182 -18.02 7.29 -11.84
CA VAL A 182 -18.48 8.64 -11.49
C VAL A 182 -19.77 8.98 -12.23
N SER A 183 -19.92 8.55 -13.46
CA SER A 183 -21.08 8.82 -14.31
C SER A 183 -21.66 7.53 -14.89
N PRO A 184 -22.97 7.44 -15.11
CA PRO A 184 -23.57 6.29 -15.81
C PRO A 184 -22.97 6.02 -17.19
N SER A 185 -22.50 7.04 -17.88
CA SER A 185 -21.84 6.92 -19.19
C SER A 185 -20.49 6.19 -19.14
N ASP A 186 -19.87 6.10 -17.96
CA ASP A 186 -18.57 5.47 -17.77
C ASP A 186 -18.70 3.98 -17.44
N ILE A 187 -19.95 3.49 -17.27
CA ILE A 187 -20.22 2.09 -17.01
C ILE A 187 -20.21 1.32 -18.34
N PRO A 188 -19.44 0.22 -18.48
CA PRO A 188 -19.43 -0.59 -19.69
C PRO A 188 -20.84 -1.13 -20.04
N GLU A 189 -21.22 -1.09 -21.34
CA GLU A 189 -22.56 -1.44 -21.78
C GLU A 189 -22.91 -2.92 -21.52
N ASP A 190 -21.93 -3.81 -21.53
CA ASP A 190 -22.11 -5.22 -21.18
C ASP A 190 -22.51 -5.41 -19.72
N VAL A 191 -21.97 -4.58 -18.81
CA VAL A 191 -22.34 -4.55 -17.36
C VAL A 191 -23.77 -4.04 -17.23
N LEU A 192 -24.08 -2.91 -17.87
CA LEU A 192 -25.44 -2.34 -17.83
C LEU A 192 -26.50 -3.31 -18.39
N SER A 193 -26.18 -3.96 -19.50
CA SER A 193 -27.08 -4.93 -20.12
C SER A 193 -27.35 -6.13 -19.22
N LYS A 194 -26.29 -6.64 -18.57
CA LYS A 194 -26.39 -7.76 -17.63
C LYS A 194 -27.21 -7.40 -16.40
N GLU A 195 -26.98 -6.23 -15.82
CA GLU A 195 -27.76 -5.76 -14.67
C GLU A 195 -29.24 -5.53 -15.03
N ARG A 196 -29.53 -4.98 -16.22
CA ARG A 196 -30.91 -4.83 -16.71
C ARG A 196 -31.62 -6.19 -16.84
N GLU A 197 -30.94 -7.22 -17.33
CA GLU A 197 -31.51 -8.59 -17.41
C GLU A 197 -31.79 -9.16 -16.02
N ILE A 198 -30.86 -8.96 -15.05
CA ILE A 198 -31.03 -9.40 -13.67
C ILE A 198 -32.25 -8.71 -13.03
N PHE A 199 -32.32 -7.39 -13.11
CA PHE A 199 -33.45 -6.64 -12.56
C PHE A 199 -34.78 -6.98 -13.20
N LYS A 200 -34.78 -7.22 -14.52
CA LYS A 200 -35.98 -7.68 -15.23
C LYS A 200 -36.46 -9.03 -14.70
N ALA A 201 -35.58 -10.00 -14.56
CA ALA A 201 -35.91 -11.32 -14.04
C ALA A 201 -36.44 -11.23 -12.59
N GLN A 202 -35.80 -10.43 -11.72
CA GLN A 202 -36.25 -10.20 -10.36
C GLN A 202 -37.64 -9.52 -10.31
N SER A 203 -37.88 -8.55 -11.20
CA SER A 203 -39.18 -7.87 -11.28
C SER A 203 -40.30 -8.82 -11.70
N GLU A 204 -40.02 -9.67 -12.71
CA GLU A 204 -40.96 -10.69 -13.15
C GLU A 204 -41.29 -11.70 -12.04
N GLU A 205 -40.25 -12.14 -11.29
CA GLU A 205 -40.42 -13.08 -10.15
C GLU A 205 -41.21 -12.45 -8.99
N SER A 206 -41.03 -11.13 -8.75
CA SER A 206 -41.73 -10.43 -7.69
C SER A 206 -43.24 -10.21 -7.93
N GLY A 207 -43.75 -10.49 -9.15
CA GLY A 207 -45.13 -10.31 -9.53
C GLY A 207 -45.63 -8.85 -9.55
N LYS A 208 -44.72 -7.87 -9.49
CA LYS A 208 -45.05 -6.44 -9.62
C LYS A 208 -45.20 -6.10 -11.12
N PRO A 209 -46.16 -5.23 -11.49
CA PRO A 209 -46.26 -4.77 -12.88
C PRO A 209 -44.98 -4.01 -13.24
N PRO A 210 -44.49 -4.18 -14.50
CA PRO A 210 -43.38 -3.38 -14.99
C PRO A 210 -43.74 -1.91 -15.00
N GLU A 211 -42.90 -1.08 -14.36
CA GLU A 211 -42.98 0.40 -14.44
C GLU A 211 -42.35 0.87 -15.76
#